data_cb710d404daf9594605d7321fc211dd7
#
_entry.id   cb710d404daf9594605d7321fc211dd7
#
_cell.length_a   1.000
_cell.length_b   1.000
_cell.length_c   1.000
_cell.angle_alpha   90.00
_cell.angle_beta   90.00
_cell.angle_gamma   90.00
#
_symmetry.space_group_name_H-M   'P 1'
#
loop_
_entity.id
_entity.type
_entity.pdbx_description
1 polymer ?
#
loop_
_entity_poly.entity_id
_entity_poly.type
_entity_poly.pdbx_seq_one_letter_code
_entity_poly.pdbx_strand_id
1 'polypeptide(L)'
;MPLPLVFLVDDDRDFLEMEAAILAAGGYRTRSFSESRAALDALAAAEGEQLPSLIVTDLMMKSLDAGFTFARAVRSDPRLRNIPIIIVSAVASQKGFDFRARTSSDLAAMNAEAFFDKPVTPAAFMAKVKELAP
;
A
#
# COMPACT_ATOMS: atom_id res chain seq x y z
N MET A 1 -15.46 7.66 17.31
CA MET A 1 -14.51 7.91 16.21
C MET A 1 -14.50 6.72 15.26
N PRO A 2 -14.64 6.95 13.96
CA PRO A 2 -14.51 5.85 13.01
C PRO A 2 -13.08 5.32 13.00
N LEU A 3 -12.95 4.02 12.75
CA LEU A 3 -11.63 3.41 12.63
C LEU A 3 -10.93 3.94 11.38
N PRO A 4 -9.60 4.08 11.40
CA PRO A 4 -8.87 4.50 10.21
C PRO A 4 -9.04 3.51 9.08
N LEU A 5 -9.04 4.03 7.86
CA LEU A 5 -9.26 3.25 6.64
C LEU A 5 -7.93 3.03 5.92
N VAL A 6 -7.70 1.81 5.47
CA VAL A 6 -6.52 1.45 4.69
C VAL A 6 -6.98 0.91 3.34
N PHE A 7 -6.41 1.45 2.26
CA PHE A 7 -6.61 0.90 0.92
C PHE A 7 -5.55 -0.15 0.63
N LEU A 8 -5.99 -1.31 0.16
CA LEU A 8 -5.12 -2.43 -0.21
C LEU A 8 -5.22 -2.65 -1.72
N VAL A 9 -4.10 -2.62 -2.40
CA VAL A 9 -4.06 -2.75 -3.87
C VAL A 9 -3.11 -3.89 -4.24
N ASP A 10 -3.64 -4.97 -4.78
CA ASP A 10 -2.86 -6.16 -5.13
C ASP A 10 -3.72 -7.05 -6.03
N ASP A 11 -3.15 -7.65 -7.05
CA ASP A 11 -3.89 -8.57 -7.91
C ASP A 11 -3.97 -9.99 -7.35
N ASP A 12 -3.27 -10.26 -6.24
CA ASP A 12 -3.34 -11.54 -5.52
C ASP A 12 -4.46 -11.45 -4.47
N ARG A 13 -5.59 -12.08 -4.77
CA ARG A 13 -6.76 -12.03 -3.91
C ARG A 13 -6.51 -12.64 -2.53
N ASP A 14 -5.77 -13.74 -2.47
CA ASP A 14 -5.46 -14.39 -1.19
C ASP A 14 -4.63 -13.47 -0.30
N PHE A 15 -3.69 -12.75 -0.91
CA PHE A 15 -2.85 -11.80 -0.17
C PHE A 15 -3.68 -10.61 0.34
N LEU A 16 -4.63 -10.12 -0.47
CA LEU A 16 -5.55 -9.07 -0.04
C LEU A 16 -6.38 -9.51 1.17
N GLU A 17 -6.89 -10.74 1.14
CA GLU A 17 -7.68 -11.27 2.26
C GLU A 17 -6.84 -11.40 3.52
N MET A 18 -5.59 -11.84 3.38
CA MET A 18 -4.68 -11.97 4.52
C MET A 18 -4.37 -10.60 5.13
N GLU A 19 -4.03 -9.63 4.30
CA GLU A 19 -3.74 -8.27 4.77
C GLU A 19 -4.95 -7.64 5.45
N ALA A 20 -6.14 -7.82 4.86
CA ALA A 20 -7.36 -7.29 5.43
C ALA A 20 -7.66 -7.89 6.81
N ALA A 21 -7.42 -9.20 6.98
CA ALA A 21 -7.61 -9.87 8.25
C ALA A 21 -6.64 -9.35 9.32
N ILE A 22 -5.37 -9.16 8.95
CA ILE A 22 -4.36 -8.62 9.87
C ILE A 22 -4.79 -7.22 10.33
N LEU A 23 -5.19 -6.37 9.40
CA LEU A 23 -5.55 -4.99 9.70
C LEU A 23 -6.84 -4.89 10.50
N ALA A 24 -7.84 -5.72 10.18
CA ALA A 24 -9.08 -5.74 10.94
C ALA A 24 -8.82 -6.11 12.40
N ALA A 25 -7.96 -7.09 12.64
CA ALA A 25 -7.57 -7.47 14.00
C ALA A 25 -6.88 -6.33 14.74
N GLY A 26 -6.21 -5.44 14.03
CA GLY A 26 -5.53 -4.28 14.59
C GLY A 26 -6.39 -3.03 14.74
N GLY A 27 -7.67 -3.10 14.37
CA GLY A 27 -8.59 -1.98 14.52
C GLY A 27 -8.71 -1.07 13.31
N TYR A 28 -8.45 -1.58 12.11
CA TYR A 28 -8.53 -0.81 10.88
C TYR A 28 -9.66 -1.30 9.99
N ARG A 29 -10.29 -0.34 9.28
CA ARG A 29 -11.19 -0.66 8.18
C ARG A 29 -10.33 -0.81 6.93
N THR A 30 -10.77 -1.64 5.99
CA THR A 30 -10.03 -1.84 4.74
C THR A 30 -10.96 -1.79 3.54
N ARG A 31 -10.41 -1.35 2.40
CA ARG A 31 -11.01 -1.54 1.08
C ARG A 31 -9.93 -2.14 0.19
N SER A 32 -10.29 -3.21 -0.52
CA SER A 32 -9.36 -3.95 -1.35
C SER A 32 -9.65 -3.72 -2.83
N PHE A 33 -8.59 -3.57 -3.61
CA PHE A 33 -8.66 -3.35 -5.06
C PHE A 33 -7.69 -4.30 -5.74
N SER A 34 -8.14 -4.97 -6.78
CA SER A 34 -7.29 -5.87 -7.56
C SER A 34 -6.55 -5.16 -8.68
N GLU A 35 -6.85 -3.87 -8.90
CA GLU A 35 -6.22 -3.06 -9.93
C GLU A 35 -5.99 -1.65 -9.40
N SER A 36 -4.84 -1.08 -9.77
CA SER A 36 -4.51 0.29 -9.37
C SER A 36 -5.51 1.31 -9.91
N ARG A 37 -6.06 1.08 -11.11
CA ARG A 37 -7.05 1.99 -11.69
C ARG A 37 -8.29 2.10 -10.83
N ALA A 38 -8.79 0.97 -10.31
CA ALA A 38 -9.95 0.98 -9.42
C ALA A 38 -9.67 1.75 -8.15
N ALA A 39 -8.45 1.60 -7.60
CA ALA A 39 -8.05 2.34 -6.41
C ALA A 39 -7.97 3.84 -6.68
N LEU A 40 -7.41 4.24 -7.84
CA LEU A 40 -7.34 5.65 -8.22
C LEU A 40 -8.73 6.25 -8.41
N ASP A 41 -9.65 5.51 -9.03
CA ASP A 41 -11.03 5.97 -9.19
C ASP A 41 -11.71 6.17 -7.84
N ALA A 42 -11.49 5.25 -6.90
CA ALA A 42 -12.04 5.36 -5.55
C ALA A 42 -11.44 6.56 -4.81
N LEU A 43 -10.14 6.81 -4.97
CA LEU A 43 -9.48 7.97 -4.36
C LEU A 43 -10.02 9.28 -4.93
N ALA A 44 -10.28 9.33 -6.22
CA ALA A 44 -10.82 10.52 -6.87
C ALA A 44 -12.21 10.87 -6.36
N ALA A 45 -13.01 9.87 -6.02
CA ALA A 45 -14.36 10.04 -5.52
C ALA A 45 -14.46 10.20 -4.00
N ALA A 46 -13.39 9.87 -3.26
CA ALA A 46 -13.42 9.82 -1.81
C ALA A 46 -13.34 11.21 -1.18
N GLU A 47 -14.08 11.38 -0.09
CA GLU A 47 -14.06 12.60 0.71
C GLU A 47 -14.18 12.22 2.19
N GLY A 48 -13.56 13.02 3.06
CA GLY A 48 -13.66 12.86 4.51
C GLY A 48 -13.22 11.48 4.97
N GLU A 49 -14.12 10.77 5.63
CA GLU A 49 -13.84 9.45 6.20
C GLU A 49 -13.65 8.35 5.15
N GLN A 50 -13.96 8.63 3.90
CA GLN A 50 -13.74 7.70 2.79
C GLN A 50 -12.30 7.75 2.27
N LEU A 51 -11.55 8.81 2.60
CA LEU A 51 -10.14 8.89 2.26
C LEU A 51 -9.34 7.97 3.18
N PRO A 52 -8.43 7.17 2.63
CA PRO A 52 -7.62 6.30 3.48
C PRO A 52 -6.58 7.08 4.26
N SER A 53 -6.22 6.54 5.42
CA SER A 53 -5.10 7.03 6.22
C SER A 53 -3.78 6.41 5.77
N LEU A 54 -3.85 5.35 4.97
CA LEU A 54 -2.69 4.60 4.50
C LEU A 54 -3.08 3.82 3.24
N ILE A 55 -2.13 3.69 2.33
CA ILE A 55 -2.29 2.84 1.14
C ILE A 55 -1.20 1.78 1.17
N VAL A 56 -1.58 0.52 0.99
CA VAL A 56 -0.66 -0.60 0.85
C VAL A 56 -0.83 -1.13 -0.58
N THR A 57 0.23 -1.09 -1.37
CA THR A 57 0.15 -1.50 -2.77
C THR A 57 1.26 -2.48 -3.13
N ASP A 58 0.95 -3.43 -4.02
CA ASP A 58 1.95 -4.27 -4.64
C ASP A 58 2.73 -3.42 -5.65
N LEU A 59 4.02 -3.71 -5.77
CA LEU A 59 4.88 -3.07 -6.77
C LEU A 59 4.57 -3.56 -8.18
N MET A 60 4.33 -4.86 -8.31
CA MET A 60 4.13 -5.51 -9.59
C MET A 60 2.78 -6.19 -9.64
N MET A 61 1.87 -5.66 -10.43
CA MET A 61 0.57 -6.25 -10.69
C MET A 61 0.53 -6.77 -12.12
N LYS A 62 -0.14 -6.07 -13.03
CA LYS A 62 -0.18 -6.49 -14.43
C LYS A 62 1.10 -6.14 -15.18
N SER A 63 1.83 -5.12 -14.71
CA SER A 63 3.11 -4.72 -15.27
C SER A 63 4.11 -4.49 -14.14
N LEU A 64 5.39 -4.53 -14.49
CA LEU A 64 6.48 -4.40 -13.53
C LEU A 64 6.44 -3.07 -12.77
N ASP A 65 5.93 -2.02 -13.38
CA ASP A 65 5.95 -0.68 -12.81
C ASP A 65 4.58 -0.19 -12.32
N ALA A 66 3.59 -1.07 -12.21
CA ALA A 66 2.24 -0.68 -11.84
C ALA A 66 2.19 0.03 -10.48
N GLY A 67 2.93 -0.51 -9.48
CA GLY A 67 2.97 0.10 -8.14
C GLY A 67 3.68 1.45 -8.14
N PHE A 68 4.73 1.61 -8.92
CA PHE A 68 5.43 2.88 -9.06
C PHE A 68 4.54 3.94 -9.70
N THR A 69 3.85 3.57 -10.77
CA THR A 69 2.94 4.48 -11.48
C THR A 69 1.80 4.92 -10.57
N PHE A 70 1.23 3.99 -9.82
CA PHE A 70 0.17 4.27 -8.85
C PHE A 70 0.66 5.24 -7.77
N ALA A 71 1.82 4.94 -7.17
CA ALA A 71 2.38 5.79 -6.11
C ALA A 71 2.66 7.21 -6.62
N ARG A 72 3.17 7.32 -7.83
CA ARG A 72 3.42 8.63 -8.46
C ARG A 72 2.12 9.41 -8.65
N ALA A 73 1.07 8.74 -9.10
CA ALA A 73 -0.24 9.37 -9.29
C ALA A 73 -0.78 9.92 -7.97
N VAL A 74 -0.63 9.16 -6.88
CA VAL A 74 -1.06 9.61 -5.55
C VAL A 74 -0.25 10.83 -5.12
N ARG A 75 1.06 10.80 -5.29
CA ARG A 75 1.92 11.92 -4.87
C ARG A 75 1.69 13.18 -5.70
N SER A 76 1.21 13.03 -6.93
CA SER A 76 0.97 14.17 -7.83
C SER A 76 -0.33 14.88 -7.53
N ASP A 77 -1.22 14.28 -6.76
CA ASP A 77 -2.52 14.88 -6.42
C ASP A 77 -2.41 15.63 -5.08
N PRO A 78 -2.65 16.95 -5.05
CA PRO A 78 -2.56 17.71 -3.80
C PRO A 78 -3.44 17.19 -2.67
N ARG A 79 -4.56 16.53 -3.00
CA ARG A 79 -5.47 15.96 -1.99
C ARG A 79 -4.92 14.68 -1.37
N LEU A 80 -4.05 13.97 -2.08
CA LEU A 80 -3.64 12.60 -1.75
C LEU A 80 -2.16 12.50 -1.36
N ARG A 81 -1.35 13.49 -1.69
CA ARG A 81 0.11 13.39 -1.58
C ARG A 81 0.64 13.18 -0.17
N ASN A 82 -0.16 13.46 0.85
CA ASN A 82 0.24 13.26 2.24
C ASN A 82 -0.18 11.91 2.81
N ILE A 83 -0.90 11.09 2.02
CA ILE A 83 -1.28 9.76 2.45
C ILE A 83 -0.04 8.86 2.37
N PRO A 84 0.39 8.23 3.49
CA PRO A 84 1.55 7.35 3.45
C PRO A 84 1.28 6.10 2.60
N ILE A 85 2.33 5.59 1.97
CA ILE A 85 2.26 4.42 1.09
C ILE A 85 3.26 3.37 1.57
N ILE A 86 2.78 2.13 1.72
CA ILE A 86 3.63 0.97 1.93
C ILE A 86 3.61 0.15 0.64
N ILE A 87 4.78 -0.21 0.12
CA ILE A 87 4.88 -1.11 -1.02
C ILE A 87 5.22 -2.50 -0.52
N VAL A 88 4.47 -3.50 -1.00
CA VAL A 88 4.69 -4.90 -0.67
C VAL A 88 4.84 -5.66 -1.98
N SER A 89 5.89 -6.46 -2.11
CA SER A 89 6.12 -7.15 -3.38
C SER A 89 6.93 -8.42 -3.21
N ALA A 90 6.70 -9.37 -4.13
CA ALA A 90 7.49 -10.59 -4.26
C ALA A 90 8.54 -10.48 -5.37
N VAL A 91 8.70 -9.29 -5.97
CA VAL A 91 9.58 -9.09 -7.12
C VAL A 91 11.00 -9.54 -6.85
N ALA A 92 11.56 -9.19 -5.69
CA ALA A 92 12.94 -9.54 -5.36
C ALA A 92 13.18 -11.04 -5.34
N SER A 93 12.29 -11.80 -4.68
CA SER A 93 12.44 -13.26 -4.60
C SER A 93 12.06 -13.97 -5.89
N GLN A 94 11.05 -13.49 -6.60
CA GLN A 94 10.58 -14.15 -7.84
C GLN A 94 11.48 -13.91 -9.03
N LYS A 95 12.10 -12.76 -9.13
CA LYS A 95 12.88 -12.34 -10.29
C LYS A 95 14.38 -12.35 -10.06
N GLY A 96 14.84 -12.63 -8.84
CA GLY A 96 16.26 -12.56 -8.52
C GLY A 96 16.79 -11.15 -8.47
N PHE A 97 15.94 -10.15 -8.50
CA PHE A 97 16.32 -8.75 -8.36
C PHE A 97 16.21 -8.31 -6.92
N ASP A 98 17.02 -7.33 -6.56
CA ASP A 98 16.91 -6.69 -5.25
C ASP A 98 16.32 -5.30 -5.44
N PHE A 99 14.98 -5.23 -5.40
CA PHE A 99 14.25 -3.98 -5.49
C PHE A 99 13.88 -3.41 -4.13
N ARG A 100 14.30 -4.06 -3.03
CA ARG A 100 13.95 -3.60 -1.70
C ARG A 100 14.56 -2.24 -1.42
N ALA A 101 13.74 -1.35 -0.89
CA ALA A 101 14.22 -0.06 -0.44
C ALA A 101 15.03 -0.25 0.85
N ARG A 102 16.27 0.21 0.88
CA ARG A 102 17.18 0.03 2.02
C ARG A 102 17.45 1.34 2.74
N THR A 103 17.16 2.46 2.11
CA THR A 103 17.44 3.78 2.66
C THR A 103 16.24 4.68 2.49
N SER A 104 16.23 5.81 3.20
CA SER A 104 15.22 6.84 3.01
C SER A 104 15.21 7.38 1.58
N SER A 105 16.38 7.44 0.94
CA SER A 105 16.47 7.89 -0.46
C SER A 105 15.79 6.89 -1.41
N ASP A 106 15.94 5.59 -1.17
CA ASP A 106 15.28 4.57 -1.98
C ASP A 106 13.76 4.68 -1.86
N LEU A 107 13.27 4.85 -0.63
CA LEU A 107 11.84 5.00 -0.38
C LEU A 107 11.29 6.26 -1.06
N ALA A 108 12.02 7.36 -0.99
CA ALA A 108 11.61 8.61 -1.63
C ALA A 108 11.52 8.43 -3.15
N ALA A 109 12.47 7.70 -3.75
CA ALA A 109 12.45 7.43 -5.18
C ALA A 109 11.25 6.58 -5.59
N MET A 110 10.74 5.74 -4.68
CA MET A 110 9.56 4.91 -4.90
C MET A 110 8.27 5.62 -4.51
N ASN A 111 8.35 6.83 -3.99
CA ASN A 111 7.22 7.58 -3.44
C ASN A 111 6.51 6.83 -2.31
N ALA A 112 7.28 6.09 -1.51
CA ALA A 112 6.75 5.26 -0.44
C ALA A 112 7.44 5.55 0.88
N GLU A 113 6.78 5.21 1.98
CA GLU A 113 7.30 5.34 3.34
C GLU A 113 7.90 4.03 3.86
N ALA A 114 7.51 2.89 3.26
CA ALA A 114 8.05 1.59 3.67
C ALA A 114 7.94 0.59 2.52
N PHE A 115 8.75 -0.46 2.61
CA PHE A 115 8.75 -1.56 1.64
C PHE A 115 8.85 -2.88 2.41
N PHE A 116 8.04 -3.85 2.02
CA PHE A 116 8.10 -5.20 2.58
C PHE A 116 8.16 -6.23 1.47
N ASP A 117 8.95 -7.28 1.67
CA ASP A 117 8.92 -8.46 0.82
C ASP A 117 7.75 -9.36 1.20
N LYS A 118 7.14 -10.00 0.21
CA LYS A 118 6.16 -11.06 0.47
C LYS A 118 6.88 -12.36 0.80
N PRO A 119 6.36 -13.16 1.73
CA PRO A 119 5.23 -12.89 2.60
C PRO A 119 5.61 -11.95 3.74
N VAL A 120 4.68 -11.09 4.14
CA VAL A 120 4.95 -10.17 5.23
C VAL A 120 4.85 -10.90 6.57
N THR A 121 5.67 -10.46 7.53
CA THR A 121 5.52 -10.88 8.93
C THR A 121 4.41 -10.03 9.53
N PRO A 122 3.30 -10.63 10.02
CA PRO A 122 2.17 -9.84 10.52
C PRO A 122 2.56 -8.82 11.59
N ALA A 123 3.43 -9.19 12.52
CA ALA A 123 3.84 -8.28 13.58
C ALA A 123 4.62 -7.07 13.03
N ALA A 124 5.56 -7.30 12.12
CA ALA A 124 6.36 -6.23 11.53
C ALA A 124 5.49 -5.31 10.65
N PHE A 125 4.58 -5.91 9.89
CA PHE A 125 3.66 -5.16 9.06
C PHE A 125 2.75 -4.27 9.90
N MET A 126 2.14 -4.84 10.95
CA MET A 126 1.25 -4.08 11.84
C MET A 126 2.00 -2.97 12.57
N ALA A 127 3.24 -3.21 12.99
CA ALA A 127 4.04 -2.19 13.65
C ALA A 127 4.24 -0.97 12.74
N LYS A 128 4.53 -1.19 11.46
CA LYS A 128 4.70 -0.11 10.51
C LYS A 128 3.37 0.60 10.22
N VAL A 129 2.29 -0.15 10.12
CA VAL A 129 0.96 0.43 9.92
C VAL A 129 0.59 1.35 11.08
N LYS A 130 0.83 0.92 12.31
CA LYS A 130 0.55 1.74 13.51
C LYS A 130 1.40 3.00 13.55
N GLU A 131 2.63 2.92 13.05
CA GLU A 131 3.53 4.07 12.96
C GLU A 131 3.01 5.11 11.98
N LEU A 132 2.54 4.66 10.81
CA LEU A 132 2.14 5.55 9.71
C LEU A 132 0.69 6.00 9.81
N ALA A 133 -0.17 5.19 10.39
CA ALA A 133 -1.60 5.47 10.55
C ALA A 133 -2.06 5.10 11.95
N PRO A 134 -1.65 5.86 12.95
CA PRO A 134 -1.95 5.55 14.35
C PRO A 134 -3.42 5.62 14.70
#